data_c0b9ea206cfaa7c07a8879807441f98b
#
_entry.id   c0b9ea206cfaa7c07a8879807441f98b
#
_cell.length_a   1.000
_cell.length_b   1.000
_cell.length_c   1.000
_cell.angle_alpha   90.00
_cell.angle_beta   90.00
_cell.angle_gamma   90.00
#
_symmetry.space_group_name_H-M   'P 1'
#
loop_
_entity.id
_entity.type
_entity.pdbx_description
1 polymer ?
#
loop_
_entity_poly.entity_id
_entity_poly.type
_entity_poly.pdbx_seq_one_letter_code
_entity_poly.pdbx_strand_id
1 'polypeptide(L)'
;MSFENPKIHAIYRYPIKGLSPEPLERTELAVHETLPGDRLYAIENGPSGFDPAAPHHQPKQRYLMLMRNERLARLRTRFDHANHTLAVEAQGREAVRGDLRTPEGRAAIERFFAVFCADELRGAPKVLHAPGFSFSDVAHKMVSIINLASVSAVEGAVGRPVHPLRFRGNIYVTGWPAWHEFDLVGREIAIGKRARLKIIKPIVRCAATNVDPDTGMRDLSIPDTLLRSFGHADCGIYGEVVEAGDIARGDDLGN
;
A
#
# COMPACT_ATOMS: atom_id res chain seq x y z
N MET A 1 -6.04 -15.49 30.20
CA MET A 1 -5.50 -14.29 29.55
C MET A 1 -6.66 -13.64 28.83
N SER A 2 -7.12 -12.44 29.27
CA SER A 2 -8.14 -11.72 28.51
C SER A 2 -7.46 -11.17 27.26
N PHE A 3 -7.82 -11.69 26.10
CA PHE A 3 -7.43 -11.08 24.85
C PHE A 3 -8.10 -9.70 24.77
N GLU A 4 -7.33 -8.67 24.57
CA GLU A 4 -7.90 -7.36 24.25
C GLU A 4 -8.72 -7.50 22.96
N ASN A 5 -9.85 -6.80 22.87
CA ASN A 5 -10.62 -6.77 21.63
C ASN A 5 -9.73 -6.29 20.48
N PRO A 6 -9.81 -6.91 19.31
CA PRO A 6 -9.02 -6.46 18.16
C PRO A 6 -9.42 -5.04 17.75
N LYS A 7 -8.41 -4.19 17.50
CA LYS A 7 -8.59 -2.76 17.21
C LYS A 7 -7.78 -2.30 16.02
N ILE A 8 -8.30 -1.27 15.35
CA ILE A 8 -7.53 -0.51 14.35
C ILE A 8 -6.41 0.24 15.10
N HIS A 9 -5.16 -0.17 14.85
CA HIS A 9 -3.97 0.50 15.37
C HIS A 9 -3.62 1.72 14.53
N ALA A 10 -3.68 1.58 13.19
CA ALA A 10 -3.35 2.65 12.26
C ALA A 10 -4.04 2.43 10.90
N ILE A 11 -4.29 3.53 10.19
CA ILE A 11 -4.85 3.53 8.84
C ILE A 11 -3.86 4.29 7.94
N TYR A 12 -3.57 3.72 6.77
CA TYR A 12 -2.72 4.36 5.76
C TYR A 12 -3.35 4.26 4.38
N ARG A 13 -3.16 5.29 3.57
CA ARG A 13 -3.34 5.22 2.13
C ARG A 13 -2.04 5.56 1.41
N TYR A 14 -1.94 5.19 0.16
CA TYR A 14 -0.77 5.41 -0.68
C TYR A 14 -1.22 6.08 -1.98
N PRO A 15 -1.33 7.40 -2.05
CA PRO A 15 -1.93 8.07 -3.20
C PRO A 15 -1.24 7.74 -4.52
N ILE A 16 0.09 7.59 -4.47
CA ILE A 16 0.90 7.23 -5.64
C ILE A 16 1.50 5.83 -5.43
N LYS A 17 1.29 4.93 -6.38
CA LYS A 17 1.89 3.59 -6.36
C LYS A 17 3.41 3.67 -6.16
N GLY A 18 3.93 2.89 -5.21
CA GLY A 18 5.37 2.80 -4.93
C GLY A 18 5.95 3.92 -4.05
N LEU A 19 5.20 5.00 -3.76
CA LEU A 19 5.67 6.14 -2.97
C LEU A 19 5.19 6.09 -1.50
N SER A 20 5.37 7.18 -0.76
CA SER A 20 5.15 7.25 0.69
C SER A 20 3.71 6.97 1.10
N PRO A 21 3.50 6.36 2.29
CA PRO A 21 2.20 6.28 2.92
C PRO A 21 1.75 7.65 3.45
N GLU A 22 0.44 7.85 3.53
CA GLU A 22 -0.22 8.92 4.28
C GLU A 22 -0.98 8.30 5.45
N PRO A 23 -0.69 8.67 6.70
CA PRO A 23 -1.48 8.25 7.85
C PRO A 23 -2.84 8.94 7.85
N LEU A 24 -3.87 8.22 8.26
CA LEU A 24 -5.24 8.73 8.41
C LEU A 24 -5.73 8.42 9.83
N GLU A 25 -6.33 9.41 10.49
CA GLU A 25 -7.02 9.19 11.76
C GLU A 25 -8.39 8.52 11.55
N ARG A 26 -9.03 8.83 10.42
CA ARG A 26 -10.32 8.27 9.99
C ARG A 26 -10.46 8.27 8.48
N THR A 27 -11.35 7.42 7.98
CA THR A 27 -11.76 7.41 6.57
C THR A 27 -13.13 6.77 6.44
N GLU A 28 -13.83 7.04 5.35
CA GLU A 28 -15.06 6.35 4.97
C GLU A 28 -14.71 5.17 4.04
N LEU A 29 -15.36 4.03 4.25
CA LEU A 29 -15.31 2.89 3.34
C LEU A 29 -16.59 2.86 2.51
N ALA A 30 -16.46 2.73 1.19
CA ALA A 30 -17.56 2.58 0.26
C ALA A 30 -17.61 1.17 -0.30
N VAL A 31 -18.83 0.65 -0.53
CA VAL A 31 -19.04 -0.73 -1.03
C VAL A 31 -18.34 -0.93 -2.36
N HIS A 32 -17.61 -2.04 -2.48
CA HIS A 32 -16.81 -2.41 -3.66
C HIS A 32 -15.74 -1.39 -4.08
N GLU A 33 -15.30 -0.52 -3.14
CA GLU A 33 -14.24 0.46 -3.39
C GLU A 33 -12.96 0.16 -2.58
N THR A 34 -11.84 0.72 -3.03
CA THR A 34 -10.61 0.79 -2.24
C THR A 34 -10.73 1.88 -1.17
N LEU A 35 -9.75 1.98 -0.29
CA LEU A 35 -9.65 3.15 0.58
C LEU A 35 -9.61 4.43 -0.28
N PRO A 36 -10.38 5.48 0.06
CA PRO A 36 -10.45 6.71 -0.75
C PRO A 36 -9.07 7.31 -1.02
N GLY A 37 -8.76 7.53 -2.30
CA GLY A 37 -7.48 8.08 -2.74
C GLY A 37 -6.30 7.10 -2.70
N ASP A 38 -6.52 5.83 -2.43
CA ASP A 38 -5.46 4.82 -2.40
C ASP A 38 -5.07 4.38 -3.81
N ARG A 39 -3.76 4.46 -4.15
CA ARG A 39 -3.17 4.16 -5.48
C ARG A 39 -3.90 4.88 -6.62
N LEU A 40 -4.26 6.13 -6.37
CA LEU A 40 -4.96 6.99 -7.33
C LEU A 40 -4.12 7.27 -8.59
N TYR A 41 -2.81 7.34 -8.41
CA TYR A 41 -1.83 7.54 -9.46
C TYR A 41 -0.77 6.44 -9.48
N ALA A 42 -0.17 6.23 -10.65
CA ALA A 42 1.04 5.44 -10.81
C ALA A 42 2.03 6.17 -11.73
N ILE A 43 3.31 5.83 -11.61
CA ILE A 43 4.34 6.28 -12.53
C ILE A 43 4.72 5.11 -13.42
N GLU A 44 4.46 5.21 -14.69
CA GLU A 44 4.78 4.21 -15.70
C GLU A 44 6.31 4.04 -15.82
N ASN A 45 6.77 2.81 -15.96
CA ASN A 45 8.17 2.49 -16.19
C ASN A 45 8.39 2.02 -17.63
N GLY A 46 8.40 2.97 -18.54
CA GLY A 46 8.35 2.73 -19.97
C GLY A 46 6.95 2.34 -20.45
N PRO A 47 6.68 2.31 -21.76
CA PRO A 47 5.34 2.14 -22.32
C PRO A 47 4.61 0.89 -21.75
N SER A 48 3.49 1.08 -21.05
CA SER A 48 2.68 0.00 -20.47
C SER A 48 1.51 -0.38 -21.37
N GLY A 49 1.09 0.50 -22.27
CA GLY A 49 -0.16 0.36 -23.02
C GLY A 49 -1.39 0.68 -22.18
N PHE A 50 -1.25 1.36 -21.04
CA PHE A 50 -2.38 1.79 -20.22
C PHE A 50 -3.21 2.84 -20.96
N ASP A 51 -4.50 2.58 -21.14
CA ASP A 51 -5.47 3.50 -21.71
C ASP A 51 -6.37 4.08 -20.60
N PRO A 52 -6.28 5.38 -20.30
CA PRO A 52 -7.16 6.01 -19.30
C PRO A 52 -8.64 6.00 -19.66
N ALA A 53 -9.00 5.86 -20.94
CA ALA A 53 -10.39 5.78 -21.40
C ALA A 53 -10.98 4.37 -21.24
N ALA A 54 -10.12 3.35 -21.17
CA ALA A 54 -10.52 1.95 -20.95
C ALA A 54 -9.57 1.30 -19.94
N PRO A 55 -9.55 1.78 -18.69
CA PRO A 55 -8.56 1.36 -17.69
C PRO A 55 -8.78 -0.11 -17.30
N HIS A 56 -7.71 -0.89 -17.32
CA HIS A 56 -7.71 -2.28 -16.86
C HIS A 56 -6.44 -2.59 -16.06
N HIS A 57 -6.55 -3.59 -15.20
CA HIS A 57 -5.43 -4.02 -14.37
C HIS A 57 -4.25 -4.45 -15.21
N GLN A 58 -3.08 -3.91 -14.86
CA GLN A 58 -1.81 -4.20 -15.52
C GLN A 58 -0.83 -4.83 -14.51
N PRO A 59 0.08 -5.71 -14.95
CA PRO A 59 1.14 -6.22 -14.09
C PRO A 59 1.93 -5.07 -13.43
N LYS A 60 2.15 -5.16 -12.13
CA LYS A 60 2.83 -4.10 -11.35
C LYS A 60 4.21 -3.71 -11.89
N GLN A 61 4.87 -4.61 -12.64
CA GLN A 61 6.16 -4.38 -13.28
C GLN A 61 6.12 -3.30 -14.38
N ARG A 62 4.93 -2.87 -14.81
CA ARG A 62 4.74 -1.77 -15.75
C ARG A 62 4.94 -0.39 -15.11
N TYR A 63 4.98 -0.35 -13.77
CA TYR A 63 5.08 0.88 -12.99
C TYR A 63 6.36 0.90 -12.17
N LEU A 64 6.80 2.09 -11.75
CA LEU A 64 7.79 2.23 -10.69
C LEU A 64 7.22 1.65 -9.39
N MET A 65 7.97 0.76 -8.74
CA MET A 65 7.52 0.07 -7.54
C MET A 65 8.69 -0.52 -6.73
N LEU A 66 8.54 -0.59 -5.41
CA LEU A 66 9.62 -0.94 -4.47
C LEU A 66 10.27 -2.31 -4.72
N MET A 67 9.53 -3.26 -5.32
CA MET A 67 10.11 -4.57 -5.62
C MET A 67 11.30 -4.50 -6.59
N ARG A 68 11.38 -3.46 -7.43
CA ARG A 68 12.47 -3.24 -8.40
C ARG A 68 13.21 -1.93 -8.20
N ASN A 69 12.54 -0.92 -7.65
CA ASN A 69 13.03 0.44 -7.53
C ASN A 69 13.08 0.83 -6.05
N GLU A 70 13.93 0.16 -5.25
CA GLU A 70 14.02 0.36 -3.80
C GLU A 70 14.36 1.78 -3.41
N ARG A 71 15.10 2.50 -4.25
CA ARG A 71 15.44 3.91 -4.00
C ARG A 71 14.23 4.84 -3.85
N LEU A 72 13.04 4.43 -4.36
CA LEU A 72 11.79 5.17 -4.15
C LEU A 72 11.47 5.35 -2.66
N ALA A 73 11.88 4.41 -1.80
CA ALA A 73 11.66 4.52 -0.36
C ALA A 73 12.48 5.65 0.30
N ARG A 74 13.53 6.15 -0.36
CA ARG A 74 14.31 7.32 0.12
C ARG A 74 13.59 8.64 -0.10
N LEU A 75 12.54 8.66 -0.92
CA LEU A 75 11.72 9.83 -1.15
C LEU A 75 10.68 9.97 -0.04
N ARG A 76 10.37 11.20 0.33
CA ARG A 76 9.20 11.54 1.13
C ARG A 76 8.23 12.30 0.24
N THR A 77 6.99 11.84 0.19
CA THR A 77 5.99 12.47 -0.68
C THR A 77 4.79 12.93 0.13
N ARG A 78 4.25 14.07 -0.27
CA ARG A 78 2.97 14.61 0.23
C ARG A 78 2.05 14.83 -0.96
N PHE A 79 0.81 14.39 -0.82
CA PHE A 79 -0.19 14.54 -1.86
C PHE A 79 -1.38 15.34 -1.32
N ASP A 80 -1.66 16.47 -1.93
CA ASP A 80 -2.85 17.27 -1.64
C ASP A 80 -4.02 16.75 -2.49
N HIS A 81 -5.01 16.14 -1.82
CA HIS A 81 -6.16 15.54 -2.49
C HIS A 81 -7.15 16.57 -3.05
N ALA A 82 -7.17 17.81 -2.53
CA ALA A 82 -8.09 18.85 -2.99
C ALA A 82 -7.66 19.41 -4.37
N ASN A 83 -6.36 19.55 -4.58
CA ASN A 83 -5.81 20.12 -5.80
C ASN A 83 -4.92 19.15 -6.59
N HIS A 84 -4.86 17.87 -6.17
CA HIS A 84 -4.05 16.80 -6.78
C HIS A 84 -2.56 17.17 -6.93
N THR A 85 -2.02 17.96 -6.02
CA THR A 85 -0.62 18.36 -6.03
C THR A 85 0.26 17.34 -5.34
N LEU A 86 1.24 16.82 -6.04
CA LEU A 86 2.28 15.96 -5.51
C LEU A 86 3.54 16.80 -5.22
N ALA A 87 4.02 16.77 -3.98
CA ALA A 87 5.33 17.27 -3.59
C ALA A 87 6.24 16.08 -3.27
N VAL A 88 7.45 16.08 -3.82
CA VAL A 88 8.46 15.05 -3.61
C VAL A 88 9.67 15.67 -2.94
N GLU A 89 10.03 15.14 -1.79
CA GLU A 89 11.26 15.50 -1.08
C GLU A 89 12.33 14.44 -1.30
N ALA A 90 13.53 14.87 -1.60
CA ALA A 90 14.74 14.05 -1.67
C ALA A 90 15.83 14.71 -0.83
N GLN A 91 16.52 13.91 -0.01
CA GLN A 91 17.61 14.41 0.87
C GLN A 91 17.19 15.60 1.76
N GLY A 92 15.97 15.53 2.32
CA GLY A 92 15.44 16.53 3.24
C GLY A 92 15.03 17.87 2.60
N ARG A 93 14.94 17.97 1.27
CA ARG A 93 14.52 19.16 0.55
C ARG A 93 13.47 18.82 -0.48
N GLU A 94 12.54 19.74 -0.74
CA GLU A 94 11.60 19.60 -1.85
C GLU A 94 12.39 19.62 -3.17
N ALA A 95 12.30 18.51 -3.89
CA ALA A 95 12.99 18.32 -5.17
C ALA A 95 12.10 18.67 -6.36
N VAL A 96 10.79 18.42 -6.25
CA VAL A 96 9.82 18.76 -7.29
C VAL A 96 8.41 18.84 -6.67
N ARG A 97 7.58 19.69 -7.29
CA ARG A 97 6.15 19.82 -7.03
C ARG A 97 5.39 19.94 -8.35
N GLY A 98 4.20 19.31 -8.43
CA GLY A 98 3.36 19.41 -9.62
C GLY A 98 1.90 19.11 -9.34
N ASP A 99 0.98 19.90 -9.94
CA ASP A 99 -0.44 19.56 -10.02
C ASP A 99 -0.61 18.47 -11.09
N LEU A 100 -0.98 17.26 -10.66
CA LEU A 100 -1.07 16.10 -11.54
C LEU A 100 -2.29 16.13 -12.49
N ARG A 101 -3.17 17.12 -12.36
CA ARG A 101 -4.26 17.37 -13.33
C ARG A 101 -3.76 18.11 -14.56
N THR A 102 -2.66 18.86 -14.44
CA THR A 102 -2.10 19.68 -15.53
C THR A 102 -0.99 18.93 -16.28
N PRO A 103 -0.83 19.15 -17.60
CA PRO A 103 0.29 18.60 -18.37
C PRO A 103 1.65 19.04 -17.81
N GLU A 104 1.78 20.31 -17.42
CA GLU A 104 3.01 20.93 -16.90
C GLU A 104 3.42 20.30 -15.57
N GLY A 105 2.45 20.10 -14.66
CA GLY A 105 2.68 19.47 -13.35
C GLY A 105 3.10 18.00 -13.51
N ARG A 106 2.41 17.24 -14.37
CA ARG A 106 2.83 15.87 -14.69
C ARG A 106 4.23 15.83 -15.30
N ALA A 107 4.52 16.69 -16.29
CA ALA A 107 5.83 16.75 -16.93
C ALA A 107 6.95 17.10 -15.94
N ALA A 108 6.69 17.93 -14.92
CA ALA A 108 7.67 18.22 -13.86
C ALA A 108 8.01 16.96 -13.06
N ILE A 109 7.00 16.22 -12.62
CA ILE A 109 7.16 14.96 -11.87
C ILE A 109 7.86 13.89 -12.74
N GLU A 110 7.46 13.75 -14.00
CA GLU A 110 8.05 12.81 -14.95
C GLU A 110 9.56 13.09 -15.18
N ARG A 111 9.94 14.35 -15.38
CA ARG A 111 11.36 14.75 -15.49
C ARG A 111 12.16 14.40 -14.22
N PHE A 112 11.58 14.63 -13.03
CA PHE A 112 12.24 14.26 -11.80
C PHE A 112 12.52 12.75 -11.75
N PHE A 113 11.52 11.90 -12.03
CA PHE A 113 11.70 10.45 -12.00
C PHE A 113 12.57 9.93 -13.14
N ALA A 114 12.59 10.63 -14.30
CA ALA A 114 13.50 10.31 -15.40
C ALA A 114 14.97 10.43 -14.97
N VAL A 115 15.29 11.39 -14.12
CA VAL A 115 16.64 11.56 -13.56
C VAL A 115 16.86 10.64 -12.36
N PHE A 116 15.91 10.63 -11.42
CA PHE A 116 16.06 9.89 -10.15
C PHE A 116 16.17 8.38 -10.33
N CYS A 117 15.46 7.82 -11.32
CA CYS A 117 15.44 6.39 -11.63
C CYS A 117 16.15 6.05 -12.95
N ALA A 118 17.02 6.90 -13.49
CA ALA A 118 17.58 6.79 -14.84
C ALA A 118 18.07 5.37 -15.19
N ASP A 119 18.83 4.75 -14.28
CA ASP A 119 19.42 3.41 -14.48
C ASP A 119 18.42 2.25 -14.37
N GLU A 120 17.19 2.53 -13.92
CA GLU A 120 16.16 1.52 -13.64
C GLU A 120 14.97 1.62 -14.61
N LEU A 121 14.95 2.65 -15.44
CA LEU A 121 13.87 2.89 -16.38
C LEU A 121 14.00 2.02 -17.63
N ARG A 122 12.87 1.56 -18.14
CA ARG A 122 12.74 0.85 -19.42
C ARG A 122 12.26 1.76 -20.55
N GLY A 123 12.06 3.04 -20.25
CA GLY A 123 11.62 4.09 -21.15
C GLY A 123 11.17 5.31 -20.35
N ALA A 124 10.73 6.36 -21.04
CA ALA A 124 10.29 7.59 -20.38
C ALA A 124 9.16 7.32 -19.36
N PRO A 125 9.31 7.79 -18.11
CA PRO A 125 8.24 7.63 -17.13
C PRO A 125 7.07 8.56 -17.48
N LYS A 126 5.83 8.10 -17.18
CA LYS A 126 4.61 8.89 -17.32
C LYS A 126 3.77 8.79 -16.07
N VAL A 127 3.18 9.89 -15.65
CA VAL A 127 2.18 9.91 -14.59
C VAL A 127 0.85 9.46 -15.17
N LEU A 128 0.33 8.36 -14.62
CA LEU A 128 -0.92 7.73 -15.05
C LEU A 128 -2.02 7.96 -14.01
N HIS A 129 -3.22 8.20 -14.52
CA HIS A 129 -4.45 8.33 -13.75
C HIS A 129 -5.64 7.95 -14.64
N ALA A 130 -6.67 7.36 -14.04
CA ALA A 130 -7.98 7.23 -14.66
C ALA A 130 -9.06 7.37 -13.58
N PRO A 131 -10.17 8.09 -13.85
CA PRO A 131 -11.26 8.26 -12.90
C PRO A 131 -11.81 6.90 -12.43
N GLY A 132 -11.99 6.75 -11.11
CA GLY A 132 -12.52 5.52 -10.52
C GLY A 132 -11.61 4.30 -10.59
N PHE A 133 -10.39 4.42 -11.08
CA PHE A 133 -9.41 3.34 -11.17
C PHE A 133 -8.37 3.43 -10.06
N SER A 134 -7.99 2.29 -9.48
CA SER A 134 -6.87 2.20 -8.52
C SER A 134 -5.74 1.34 -9.09
N PHE A 135 -4.52 1.86 -9.05
CA PHE A 135 -3.31 1.14 -9.46
C PHE A 135 -2.84 0.14 -8.38
N SER A 136 -3.76 -0.56 -7.74
CA SER A 136 -3.43 -1.57 -6.75
C SER A 136 -2.69 -2.77 -7.36
N ASP A 137 -2.18 -3.68 -6.51
CA ASP A 137 -1.47 -4.89 -6.99
C ASP A 137 -2.45 -6.02 -7.36
N VAL A 138 -3.74 -5.83 -7.12
CA VAL A 138 -4.83 -6.77 -7.44
C VAL A 138 -5.88 -6.11 -8.31
N ALA A 139 -6.52 -6.89 -9.18
CA ALA A 139 -7.50 -6.37 -10.14
C ALA A 139 -8.80 -5.90 -9.45
N HIS A 140 -9.22 -6.60 -8.40
CA HIS A 140 -10.40 -6.24 -7.64
C HIS A 140 -10.08 -5.13 -6.63
N LYS A 141 -11.02 -4.22 -6.42
CA LYS A 141 -10.92 -3.16 -5.42
C LYS A 141 -11.05 -3.77 -4.03
N MET A 142 -10.00 -3.74 -3.26
CA MET A 142 -9.91 -4.33 -1.92
C MET A 142 -9.17 -3.42 -0.97
N VAL A 143 -9.43 -3.59 0.32
CA VAL A 143 -8.69 -2.99 1.42
C VAL A 143 -7.76 -4.05 2.02
N SER A 144 -6.52 -3.69 2.28
CA SER A 144 -5.53 -4.60 2.88
C SER A 144 -5.44 -4.40 4.39
N ILE A 145 -5.48 -5.51 5.13
CA ILE A 145 -5.36 -5.53 6.60
C ILE A 145 -4.09 -6.28 6.98
N ILE A 146 -3.31 -5.69 7.89
CA ILE A 146 -2.07 -6.25 8.43
C ILE A 146 -2.25 -6.48 9.92
N ASN A 147 -2.08 -7.73 10.36
CA ASN A 147 -2.04 -8.10 11.77
C ASN A 147 -0.64 -7.83 12.33
N LEU A 148 -0.54 -6.93 13.32
CA LEU A 148 0.74 -6.58 13.92
C LEU A 148 1.38 -7.72 14.70
N ALA A 149 0.60 -8.65 15.25
CA ALA A 149 1.15 -9.86 15.87
C ALA A 149 1.82 -10.78 14.84
N SER A 150 1.29 -10.87 13.61
CA SER A 150 1.94 -11.60 12.50
C SER A 150 3.23 -10.90 12.07
N VAL A 151 3.26 -9.56 12.06
CA VAL A 151 4.50 -8.80 11.81
C VAL A 151 5.54 -9.09 12.90
N SER A 152 5.13 -9.13 14.18
CA SER A 152 6.02 -9.48 15.29
C SER A 152 6.54 -10.92 15.21
N ALA A 153 5.73 -11.86 14.71
CA ALA A 153 6.19 -13.23 14.45
C ALA A 153 7.26 -13.27 13.34
N VAL A 154 7.08 -12.47 12.27
CA VAL A 154 8.10 -12.31 11.22
C VAL A 154 9.37 -11.70 11.80
N GLU A 155 9.26 -10.67 12.65
CA GLU A 155 10.39 -10.05 13.35
C GLU A 155 11.18 -11.09 14.17
N GLY A 156 10.49 -11.93 14.95
CA GLY A 156 11.10 -13.01 15.69
C GLY A 156 11.84 -14.02 14.79
N ALA A 157 11.29 -14.36 13.63
CA ALA A 157 11.90 -15.28 12.67
C ALA A 157 13.10 -14.65 11.93
N VAL A 158 13.05 -13.36 11.66
CA VAL A 158 14.16 -12.59 11.05
C VAL A 158 15.28 -12.33 12.05
N GLY A 159 14.97 -12.25 13.36
CA GLY A 159 15.93 -11.91 14.42
C GLY A 159 16.35 -10.44 14.43
N ARG A 160 15.61 -9.56 13.77
CA ARG A 160 15.85 -8.12 13.66
C ARG A 160 14.54 -7.36 13.57
N PRO A 161 14.49 -6.06 13.97
CA PRO A 161 13.29 -5.24 13.84
C PRO A 161 12.72 -5.22 12.42
N VAL A 162 11.40 -5.45 12.32
CA VAL A 162 10.66 -5.41 11.05
C VAL A 162 9.65 -4.27 11.07
N HIS A 163 9.99 -3.19 10.39
CA HIS A 163 9.10 -2.02 10.31
C HIS A 163 7.77 -2.41 9.63
N PRO A 164 6.59 -2.21 10.27
CA PRO A 164 5.30 -2.66 9.72
C PRO A 164 4.98 -2.08 8.33
N LEU A 165 5.40 -0.86 8.03
CA LEU A 165 5.16 -0.22 6.72
C LEU A 165 5.86 -0.90 5.53
N ARG A 166 6.75 -1.87 5.75
CA ARG A 166 7.27 -2.76 4.70
C ARG A 166 6.15 -3.52 3.99
N PHE A 167 5.07 -3.83 4.72
CA PHE A 167 3.92 -4.56 4.20
C PHE A 167 2.92 -3.69 3.42
N ARG A 168 3.01 -2.37 3.53
CA ARG A 168 2.22 -1.39 2.77
C ARG A 168 0.71 -1.65 2.80
N GLY A 169 0.20 -2.06 3.97
CA GLY A 169 -1.22 -2.27 4.21
C GLY A 169 -2.00 -0.97 4.40
N ASN A 170 -3.32 -1.04 4.25
CA ASN A 170 -4.20 0.09 4.52
C ASN A 170 -4.58 0.16 6.00
N ILE A 171 -4.93 -0.97 6.62
CA ILE A 171 -5.37 -1.04 8.01
C ILE A 171 -4.42 -1.95 8.77
N TYR A 172 -3.88 -1.47 9.87
CA TYR A 172 -3.04 -2.23 10.78
C TYR A 172 -3.84 -2.51 12.05
N VAL A 173 -3.85 -3.77 12.49
CA VAL A 173 -4.67 -4.20 13.62
C VAL A 173 -3.83 -4.81 14.73
N THR A 174 -4.28 -4.60 15.98
CA THR A 174 -3.79 -5.27 17.19
C THR A 174 -4.89 -6.14 17.78
N GLY A 175 -4.55 -6.97 18.76
CA GLY A 175 -5.50 -7.80 19.51
C GLY A 175 -5.77 -9.19 18.91
N TRP A 176 -5.44 -9.45 17.64
CA TRP A 176 -5.44 -10.78 17.08
C TRP A 176 -4.15 -11.55 17.42
N PRO A 177 -4.21 -12.86 17.70
CA PRO A 177 -3.02 -13.70 17.67
C PRO A 177 -2.34 -13.69 16.30
N ALA A 178 -1.04 -14.00 16.26
CA ALA A 178 -0.33 -14.11 14.98
C ALA A 178 -1.01 -15.14 14.06
N TRP A 179 -1.18 -14.78 12.80
CA TRP A 179 -1.77 -15.59 11.72
C TRP A 179 -3.29 -15.82 11.83
N HIS A 180 -3.94 -15.32 12.89
CA HIS A 180 -5.40 -15.44 13.05
C HIS A 180 -6.18 -14.80 11.89
N GLU A 181 -5.61 -13.79 11.25
CA GLU A 181 -6.23 -13.18 10.07
C GLU A 181 -6.54 -14.18 8.95
N PHE A 182 -5.82 -15.29 8.86
CA PHE A 182 -6.06 -16.30 7.82
C PHE A 182 -7.30 -17.15 8.10
N ASP A 183 -7.69 -17.32 9.36
CA ASP A 183 -8.92 -18.02 9.76
C ASP A 183 -10.19 -17.24 9.39
N LEU A 184 -10.02 -15.95 9.07
CA LEU A 184 -11.11 -15.06 8.66
C LEU A 184 -11.44 -15.14 7.17
N VAL A 185 -10.61 -15.82 6.36
CA VAL A 185 -10.84 -15.95 4.92
C VAL A 185 -12.19 -16.61 4.64
N GLY A 186 -12.99 -15.98 3.78
CA GLY A 186 -14.37 -16.38 3.47
C GLY A 186 -15.42 -15.83 4.44
N ARG A 187 -15.03 -15.22 5.55
CA ARG A 187 -15.94 -14.63 6.54
C ARG A 187 -16.14 -13.14 6.31
N GLU A 188 -17.21 -12.62 6.88
CA GLU A 188 -17.43 -11.19 7.02
C GLU A 188 -17.03 -10.77 8.44
N ILE A 189 -16.32 -9.64 8.53
CA ILE A 189 -15.96 -9.02 9.80
C ILE A 189 -16.55 -7.60 9.87
N ALA A 190 -17.01 -7.21 11.05
CA ALA A 190 -17.38 -5.85 11.35
C ALA A 190 -16.10 -5.03 11.60
N ILE A 191 -16.08 -3.78 11.16
CA ILE A 191 -14.99 -2.84 11.39
C ILE A 191 -15.59 -1.46 11.70
N GLY A 192 -15.24 -0.90 12.85
CA GLY A 192 -15.90 0.30 13.35
C GLY A 192 -17.38 0.06 13.67
N LYS A 193 -18.22 1.09 13.49
CA LYS A 193 -19.63 1.02 13.91
C LYS A 193 -20.57 0.33 12.91
N ARG A 194 -20.28 0.44 11.61
CA ARG A 194 -21.20 0.00 10.55
C ARG A 194 -20.51 -0.78 9.43
N ALA A 195 -19.28 -0.41 9.10
CA ALA A 195 -18.60 -1.01 7.95
C ALA A 195 -18.40 -2.51 8.15
N ARG A 196 -18.52 -3.27 7.06
CA ARG A 196 -18.24 -4.71 7.02
C ARG A 196 -17.33 -5.04 5.85
N LEU A 197 -16.39 -5.93 6.10
CA LEU A 197 -15.47 -6.43 5.09
C LEU A 197 -15.65 -7.94 4.94
N LYS A 198 -15.84 -8.41 3.72
CA LYS A 198 -15.73 -9.82 3.38
C LYS A 198 -14.26 -10.13 3.11
N ILE A 199 -13.68 -11.01 3.88
CA ILE A 199 -12.27 -11.38 3.74
C ILE A 199 -12.13 -12.37 2.58
N ILE A 200 -11.32 -11.99 1.58
CA ILE A 200 -11.26 -12.71 0.30
C ILE A 200 -10.09 -13.69 0.26
N LYS A 201 -8.88 -13.23 0.66
CA LYS A 201 -7.67 -14.06 0.56
C LYS A 201 -6.52 -13.48 1.38
N PRO A 202 -5.51 -14.31 1.72
CA PRO A 202 -4.22 -13.84 2.22
C PRO A 202 -3.47 -12.98 1.19
N ILE A 203 -2.50 -12.21 1.68
CA ILE A 203 -1.63 -11.37 0.84
C ILE A 203 -0.27 -12.02 0.69
N VAL A 204 -0.01 -12.59 -0.48
CA VAL A 204 1.33 -13.11 -0.83
C VAL A 204 2.32 -11.93 -0.87
N ARG A 205 3.43 -12.06 -0.15
CA ARG A 205 4.45 -11.02 -0.08
C ARG A 205 5.50 -11.18 -1.18
N CYS A 206 5.96 -10.05 -1.67
CA CYS A 206 7.01 -9.99 -2.68
C CYS A 206 8.23 -9.22 -2.14
N ALA A 207 9.31 -9.19 -2.89
CA ALA A 207 10.56 -8.54 -2.50
C ALA A 207 10.45 -7.02 -2.20
N ALA A 208 9.29 -6.39 -2.38
CA ALA A 208 9.05 -5.04 -1.89
C ALA A 208 9.15 -4.96 -0.35
N THR A 209 8.76 -6.03 0.37
CA THR A 209 8.88 -6.08 1.83
C THR A 209 10.31 -6.16 2.34
N ASN A 210 11.26 -6.50 1.48
CA ASN A 210 12.69 -6.52 1.82
C ASN A 210 13.27 -5.11 1.94
N VAL A 211 12.57 -4.10 1.40
CA VAL A 211 13.03 -2.71 1.38
C VAL A 211 12.66 -2.03 2.70
N ASP A 212 13.64 -1.47 3.35
CA ASP A 212 13.43 -0.62 4.51
C ASP A 212 12.77 0.70 4.10
N PRO A 213 11.64 1.09 4.74
CA PRO A 213 10.85 2.24 4.31
C PRO A 213 11.54 3.59 4.60
N ASP A 214 12.56 3.62 5.46
CA ASP A 214 13.27 4.85 5.83
C ASP A 214 14.56 5.02 5.05
N THR A 215 15.32 3.95 4.86
CA THR A 215 16.63 3.99 4.21
C THR A 215 16.61 3.61 2.75
N GLY A 216 15.57 2.91 2.28
CA GLY A 216 15.48 2.34 0.94
C GLY A 216 16.48 1.20 0.69
N MET A 217 17.05 0.62 1.74
CA MET A 217 17.94 -0.53 1.61
C MET A 217 17.16 -1.83 1.59
N ARG A 218 17.63 -2.81 0.80
CA ARG A 218 17.17 -4.21 0.89
C ARG A 218 17.99 -4.92 1.96
N ASP A 219 17.56 -4.80 3.18
CA ASP A 219 18.30 -5.29 4.35
C ASP A 219 17.73 -6.60 4.94
N LEU A 220 16.56 -7.04 4.48
CA LEU A 220 15.87 -8.24 4.91
C LEU A 220 15.46 -9.11 3.71
N SER A 221 15.11 -10.39 3.98
CA SER A 221 14.54 -11.33 3.00
C SER A 221 13.21 -11.89 3.53
N ILE A 222 12.20 -11.02 3.65
CA ILE A 222 10.92 -11.34 4.31
C ILE A 222 10.16 -12.48 3.62
N PRO A 223 9.94 -12.50 2.28
CA PRO A 223 9.23 -13.61 1.63
C PRO A 223 9.90 -14.97 1.85
N ASP A 224 11.23 -15.04 1.77
CA ASP A 224 11.97 -16.28 1.99
C ASP A 224 11.94 -16.71 3.45
N THR A 225 11.97 -15.75 4.38
CA THR A 225 11.83 -16.03 5.82
C THR A 225 10.45 -16.57 6.14
N LEU A 226 9.39 -15.96 5.59
CA LEU A 226 8.01 -16.45 5.72
C LEU A 226 7.91 -17.91 5.24
N LEU A 227 8.41 -18.18 4.04
CA LEU A 227 8.35 -19.52 3.47
C LEU A 227 9.11 -20.55 4.31
N ARG A 228 10.33 -20.23 4.77
CA ARG A 228 11.16 -21.15 5.57
C ARG A 228 10.64 -21.37 6.97
N SER A 229 10.12 -20.31 7.63
CA SER A 229 9.75 -20.39 9.05
C SER A 229 8.29 -20.76 9.27
N PHE A 230 7.40 -20.46 8.31
CA PHE A 230 5.96 -20.64 8.46
C PHE A 230 5.32 -21.49 7.34
N GLY A 231 6.08 -21.87 6.30
CA GLY A 231 5.58 -22.69 5.20
C GLY A 231 4.74 -21.93 4.15
N HIS A 232 4.62 -20.61 4.25
CA HIS A 232 3.89 -19.75 3.31
C HIS A 232 4.60 -18.41 3.15
N ALA A 233 4.32 -17.70 2.06
CA ALA A 233 4.84 -16.34 1.83
C ALA A 233 3.80 -15.24 2.13
N ASP A 234 2.79 -15.55 2.91
CA ASP A 234 1.65 -14.66 3.18
C ASP A 234 1.84 -13.87 4.49
N CYS A 235 1.33 -12.63 4.53
CA CYS A 235 1.20 -11.83 5.75
C CYS A 235 0.12 -10.76 5.52
N GLY A 236 -0.94 -10.76 6.34
CA GLY A 236 -2.13 -9.95 6.18
C GLY A 236 -3.12 -10.51 5.16
N ILE A 237 -4.24 -9.83 5.01
CA ILE A 237 -5.40 -10.26 4.23
C ILE A 237 -5.96 -9.12 3.38
N TYR A 238 -6.64 -9.47 2.30
CA TYR A 238 -7.48 -8.57 1.51
C TYR A 238 -8.96 -8.75 1.90
N GLY A 239 -9.64 -7.62 2.16
CA GLY A 239 -11.07 -7.54 2.37
C GLY A 239 -11.76 -6.68 1.32
N GLU A 240 -12.91 -7.12 0.86
CA GLU A 240 -13.84 -6.35 0.04
C GLU A 240 -14.84 -5.65 0.95
N VAL A 241 -15.11 -4.37 0.72
CA VAL A 241 -16.13 -3.64 1.48
C VAL A 241 -17.51 -4.11 1.01
N VAL A 242 -18.29 -4.71 1.91
CA VAL A 242 -19.65 -5.19 1.63
C VAL A 242 -20.73 -4.33 2.29
N GLU A 243 -20.36 -3.56 3.32
CA GLU A 243 -21.21 -2.54 3.93
C GLU A 243 -20.37 -1.28 4.19
N ALA A 244 -20.89 -0.13 3.74
CA ALA A 244 -20.22 1.16 3.86
C ALA A 244 -20.26 1.69 5.30
N GLY A 245 -19.25 2.47 5.67
CA GLY A 245 -19.22 3.16 6.97
C GLY A 245 -17.89 3.81 7.26
N ASP A 246 -17.92 4.70 8.23
CA ASP A 246 -16.73 5.35 8.77
C ASP A 246 -15.93 4.39 9.64
N ILE A 247 -14.62 4.46 9.50
CA ILE A 247 -13.67 3.80 10.38
C ILE A 247 -12.63 4.81 10.88
N ALA A 248 -12.17 4.61 12.11
CA ALA A 248 -11.17 5.45 12.75
C ALA A 248 -10.14 4.59 13.50
N ARG A 249 -8.98 5.17 13.75
CA ARG A 249 -8.00 4.60 14.65
C ARG A 249 -8.64 4.36 16.03
N GLY A 250 -8.43 3.20 16.59
CA GLY A 250 -9.00 2.77 17.86
C GLY A 250 -10.35 2.06 17.76
N ASP A 251 -11.00 2.05 16.59
CA ASP A 251 -12.24 1.30 16.39
C ASP A 251 -12.01 -0.21 16.53
N ASP A 252 -13.03 -0.90 17.08
CA ASP A 252 -13.01 -2.34 17.26
C ASP A 252 -13.22 -3.07 15.91
N LEU A 253 -12.66 -4.28 15.82
CA LEU A 253 -13.00 -5.27 14.81
C LEU A 253 -13.77 -6.42 15.50
N GLY A 254 -14.85 -6.89 14.87
CA GLY A 254 -15.70 -7.96 15.35
C GLY A 254 -15.96 -9.02 14.29
N ASN A 255 -16.33 -10.22 14.74
CA ASN A 255 -16.82 -11.30 13.88
C ASN A 255 -18.32 -11.11 13.57
#